data_2025e74c77f6c19dc9d721165a11fc2a
#
_entry.id   2025e74c77f6c19dc9d721165a11fc2a
#
_cell.length_a   1.000
_cell.length_b   1.000
_cell.length_c   1.000
_cell.angle_alpha   90.00
_cell.angle_beta   90.00
_cell.angle_gamma   90.00
#
_symmetry.space_group_name_H-M   'P 1'
#
loop_
_entity.id
_entity.type
_entity.pdbx_description
1 polymer ?
#
loop_
_entity_poly.entity_id
_entity_poly.type
_entity_poly.pdbx_seq_one_letter_code
_entity_poly.pdbx_strand_id
1 'polypeptide(L)'
;MEKMGERIATLLKEMNISQKDLAMMIGVTESALTRYIKNEREPKIEVLANLATALNTTVDYLTTGKKPETVFDEIYNLVARGSYTLTEAQKMKIIEAVMKIK
;
A
#
# COMPACT_ATOMS: atom_id res chain seq x y z
N MET A 1 -17.50 -1.97 -2.88
CA MET A 1 -16.16 -2.56 -2.73
C MET A 1 -15.19 -1.82 -3.65
N GLU A 2 -14.08 -1.39 -3.10
CA GLU A 2 -13.08 -0.64 -3.88
C GLU A 2 -12.35 -1.55 -4.86
N LYS A 3 -12.21 -1.10 -6.11
CA LYS A 3 -11.50 -1.84 -7.15
C LYS A 3 -10.06 -1.34 -7.28
N MET A 4 -9.23 -2.13 -7.99
CA MET A 4 -7.82 -1.80 -8.19
C MET A 4 -7.61 -0.39 -8.76
N GLY A 5 -8.39 0.00 -9.77
CA GLY A 5 -8.26 1.32 -10.39
C GLY A 5 -8.47 2.46 -9.41
N GLU A 6 -9.41 2.30 -8.48
CA GLU A 6 -9.67 3.29 -7.45
C GLU A 6 -8.49 3.39 -6.47
N ARG A 7 -7.88 2.26 -6.14
CA ARG A 7 -6.68 2.24 -5.28
C ARG A 7 -5.51 2.93 -5.95
N ILE A 8 -5.31 2.69 -7.26
CA ILE A 8 -4.27 3.37 -8.04
C ILE A 8 -4.50 4.88 -8.03
N ALA A 9 -5.72 5.31 -8.29
CA ALA A 9 -6.07 6.74 -8.32
C ALA A 9 -5.82 7.40 -6.96
N THR A 10 -6.19 6.73 -5.87
CA THR A 10 -5.97 7.23 -4.51
C THR A 10 -4.48 7.41 -4.22
N LEU A 11 -3.66 6.41 -4.58
CA LEU A 11 -2.22 6.48 -4.36
C LEU A 11 -1.56 7.57 -5.19
N LEU A 12 -1.98 7.77 -6.44
CA LEU A 12 -1.50 8.88 -7.27
C LEU A 12 -1.75 10.22 -6.59
N LYS A 13 -2.95 10.39 -6.07
CA LYS A 13 -3.34 11.63 -5.40
C LYS A 13 -2.53 11.85 -4.13
N GLU A 14 -2.38 10.80 -3.31
CA GLU A 14 -1.60 10.86 -2.08
C GLU A 14 -0.13 11.19 -2.33
N MET A 15 0.44 10.62 -3.40
CA MET A 15 1.84 10.83 -3.77
C MET A 15 2.05 12.08 -4.62
N ASN A 16 0.97 12.74 -5.02
CA ASN A 16 1.01 13.92 -5.88
C ASN A 16 1.73 13.65 -7.20
N ILE A 17 1.42 12.51 -7.82
CA ILE A 17 1.99 12.09 -9.11
C ILE A 17 0.88 12.15 -10.16
N SER A 18 1.19 12.68 -11.35
CA SER A 18 0.25 12.72 -12.46
C SER A 18 0.16 11.35 -13.13
N GLN A 19 -0.96 11.09 -13.83
CA GLN A 19 -1.11 9.87 -14.63
C GLN A 19 -0.02 9.78 -15.71
N LYS A 20 0.32 10.91 -16.33
CA LYS A 20 1.37 10.96 -17.35
C LYS A 20 2.71 10.49 -16.77
N ASP A 21 3.08 11.00 -15.61
CA ASP A 21 4.34 10.65 -14.97
C ASP A 21 4.34 9.16 -14.57
N LEU A 22 3.26 8.67 -13.99
CA LEU A 22 3.18 7.26 -13.63
C LEU A 22 3.28 6.37 -14.86
N ALA A 23 2.59 6.72 -15.96
CA ALA A 23 2.67 5.95 -17.20
C ALA A 23 4.11 5.84 -17.69
N MET A 24 4.86 6.93 -17.63
CA MET A 24 6.28 6.94 -17.99
C MET A 24 7.10 6.05 -17.06
N MET A 25 6.85 6.11 -15.77
CA MET A 25 7.59 5.31 -14.77
C MET A 25 7.40 3.81 -14.98
N ILE A 26 6.23 3.38 -15.39
CA ILE A 26 5.93 1.94 -15.55
C ILE A 26 6.01 1.46 -17.00
N GLY A 27 6.36 2.37 -17.93
CA GLY A 27 6.58 1.99 -19.33
C GLY A 27 5.33 1.65 -20.13
N VAL A 28 4.21 2.30 -19.82
CA VAL A 28 2.95 2.13 -20.58
C VAL A 28 2.49 3.48 -21.13
N THR A 29 1.53 3.47 -22.04
CA THR A 29 0.93 4.70 -22.52
C THR A 29 -0.02 5.28 -21.47
N GLU A 30 -0.22 6.58 -21.52
CA GLU A 30 -1.17 7.26 -20.64
C GLU A 30 -2.59 6.71 -20.86
N SER A 31 -2.92 6.40 -22.10
CA SER A 31 -4.21 5.80 -22.47
C SER A 31 -4.41 4.43 -21.80
N ALA A 32 -3.37 3.58 -21.80
CA ALA A 32 -3.43 2.29 -21.14
C ALA A 32 -3.62 2.45 -19.62
N LEU A 33 -2.88 3.37 -19.00
CA LEU A 33 -3.00 3.64 -17.57
C LEU A 33 -4.41 4.13 -17.22
N THR A 34 -4.99 5.00 -18.04
CA THR A 34 -6.37 5.48 -17.87
C THR A 34 -7.35 4.30 -17.83
N ARG A 35 -7.18 3.32 -18.70
CA ARG A 35 -8.04 2.12 -18.73
C ARG A 35 -7.89 1.29 -17.47
N TYR A 36 -6.67 1.16 -16.93
CA TYR A 36 -6.44 0.47 -15.67
C TYR A 36 -7.17 1.18 -14.51
N ILE A 37 -7.06 2.51 -14.46
CA ILE A 37 -7.69 3.32 -13.42
C ILE A 37 -9.22 3.24 -13.49
N LYS A 38 -9.77 3.18 -14.70
CA LYS A 38 -11.23 3.04 -14.92
C LYS A 38 -11.72 1.59 -14.77
N ASN A 39 -10.82 0.65 -14.48
CA ASN A 39 -11.14 -0.78 -14.38
C ASN A 39 -11.70 -1.37 -15.70
N GLU A 40 -11.35 -0.78 -16.82
CA GLU A 40 -11.73 -1.27 -18.14
C GLU A 40 -10.79 -2.35 -18.67
N ARG A 41 -9.59 -2.43 -18.08
CA ARG A 41 -8.57 -3.39 -18.48
C ARG A 41 -7.72 -3.76 -17.26
N GLU A 42 -7.36 -5.04 -17.16
CA GLU A 42 -6.45 -5.50 -16.10
C GLU A 42 -5.00 -5.41 -16.57
N PRO A 43 -4.08 -4.85 -15.76
CA PRO A 43 -2.67 -4.86 -16.11
C PRO A 43 -2.10 -6.27 -16.04
N LYS A 44 -1.15 -6.57 -16.92
CA LYS A 44 -0.38 -7.81 -16.86
C LYS A 44 0.47 -7.82 -15.60
N ILE A 45 0.92 -9.01 -15.18
CA ILE A 45 1.65 -9.17 -13.93
C ILE A 45 2.91 -8.29 -13.87
N GLU A 46 3.61 -8.12 -14.96
CA GLU A 46 4.81 -7.29 -15.03
C GLU A 46 4.47 -5.80 -14.81
N VAL A 47 3.40 -5.35 -15.45
CA VAL A 47 2.91 -3.97 -15.29
C VAL A 47 2.43 -3.76 -13.85
N LEU A 48 1.74 -4.74 -13.30
CA LEU A 48 1.24 -4.69 -11.92
C LEU A 48 2.38 -4.60 -10.91
N ALA A 49 3.46 -5.36 -11.12
CA ALA A 49 4.65 -5.28 -10.29
C ALA A 49 5.31 -3.89 -10.38
N ASN A 50 5.38 -3.33 -11.58
CA ASN A 50 5.92 -1.99 -11.78
C ASN A 50 5.04 -0.91 -11.14
N LEU A 51 3.72 -1.07 -11.21
CA LEU A 51 2.78 -0.19 -10.53
C LEU A 51 3.01 -0.21 -9.02
N ALA A 52 3.12 -1.40 -8.44
CA ALA A 52 3.35 -1.54 -7.00
C ALA A 52 4.65 -0.85 -6.58
N THR A 53 5.73 -1.05 -7.34
CA THR A 53 7.02 -0.42 -7.07
C THR A 53 6.93 1.11 -7.18
N ALA A 54 6.34 1.61 -8.26
CA ALA A 54 6.24 3.04 -8.52
C ALA A 54 5.36 3.75 -7.47
N LEU A 55 4.32 3.08 -7.01
CA LEU A 55 3.39 3.61 -6.01
C LEU A 55 3.79 3.28 -4.57
N ASN A 56 4.97 2.68 -4.38
CA ASN A 56 5.50 2.31 -3.08
C ASN A 56 4.52 1.46 -2.26
N THR A 57 3.94 0.46 -2.90
CA THR A 57 2.98 -0.45 -2.30
C THR A 57 3.27 -1.87 -2.76
N THR A 58 2.34 -2.78 -2.52
CA THR A 58 2.49 -4.20 -2.90
C THR A 58 1.45 -4.57 -3.94
N VAL A 59 1.75 -5.60 -4.73
CA VAL A 59 0.78 -6.20 -5.66
C VAL A 59 -0.46 -6.66 -4.90
N ASP A 60 -0.26 -7.24 -3.73
CA ASP A 60 -1.36 -7.71 -2.88
C ASP A 60 -2.31 -6.57 -2.49
N TYR A 61 -1.78 -5.42 -2.10
CA TYR A 61 -2.62 -4.27 -1.79
C TYR A 61 -3.40 -3.81 -3.02
N LEU A 62 -2.76 -3.72 -4.18
CA LEU A 62 -3.43 -3.27 -5.41
C LEU A 62 -4.56 -4.21 -5.81
N THR A 63 -4.37 -5.52 -5.65
CA THR A 63 -5.34 -6.53 -6.07
C THR A 63 -6.44 -6.81 -5.04
N THR A 64 -6.10 -6.83 -3.76
CA THR A 64 -7.02 -7.24 -2.69
C THR A 64 -7.40 -6.11 -1.74
N GLY A 65 -6.65 -5.03 -1.71
CA GLY A 65 -6.85 -3.95 -0.76
C GLY A 65 -6.26 -4.21 0.62
N LYS A 66 -5.55 -5.32 0.79
CA LYS A 66 -4.90 -5.66 2.07
C LYS A 66 -3.54 -5.01 2.14
N LYS A 67 -3.35 -4.13 3.11
CA LYS A 67 -2.06 -3.52 3.38
C LYS A 67 -1.16 -4.53 4.09
N PRO A 68 0.16 -4.51 3.82
CA PRO A 68 1.08 -5.36 4.57
C PRO A 68 1.04 -4.98 6.05
N GLU A 69 0.97 -5.98 6.92
CA GLU A 69 1.02 -5.75 8.35
C GLU A 69 2.45 -5.42 8.76
N THR A 70 2.59 -4.36 9.54
CA THR A 70 3.87 -4.02 10.16
C THR A 70 3.96 -4.72 11.51
N VAL A 71 5.18 -4.80 12.07
CA VAL A 71 5.37 -5.34 13.42
C VAL A 71 4.55 -4.54 14.43
N PHE A 72 4.46 -3.24 14.25
CA PHE A 72 3.64 -2.38 15.09
C PHE A 72 2.16 -2.77 15.02
N ASP A 73 1.64 -3.01 13.82
CA ASP A 73 0.25 -3.40 13.62
C ASP A 73 -0.05 -4.75 14.27
N GLU A 74 0.87 -5.70 14.16
CA GLU A 74 0.74 -7.01 14.79
C GLU A 74 0.65 -6.89 16.31
N ILE A 75 1.53 -6.09 16.91
CA ILE A 75 1.55 -5.86 18.35
C ILE A 75 0.27 -5.14 18.80
N TYR A 76 -0.12 -4.11 18.06
CA TYR A 76 -1.35 -3.37 18.35
C TYR A 76 -2.58 -4.29 18.35
N ASN A 77 -2.69 -5.14 17.34
CA ASN A 77 -3.81 -6.07 17.21
C ASN A 77 -3.84 -7.10 18.34
N LEU A 78 -2.69 -7.62 18.76
CA LEU A 78 -2.61 -8.56 19.88
C LEU A 78 -3.07 -7.92 21.19
N VAL A 79 -2.65 -6.69 21.45
CA VAL A 79 -3.05 -5.95 22.65
C VAL A 79 -4.55 -5.61 22.62
N ALA A 80 -5.03 -5.14 21.48
CA ALA A 80 -6.44 -4.76 21.31
C ALA A 80 -7.39 -5.95 21.47
N ARG A 81 -6.96 -7.15 21.07
CA ARG A 81 -7.75 -8.37 21.22
C ARG A 81 -7.73 -8.94 22.65
N GLY A 82 -6.93 -8.32 23.54
CA GLY A 82 -6.78 -8.83 24.90
C GLY A 82 -6.00 -10.14 25.00
N SER A 83 -5.34 -10.55 23.90
CA SER A 83 -4.55 -11.77 23.86
C SER A 83 -3.21 -11.60 24.57
N TYR A 84 -2.85 -10.39 24.88
CA TYR A 84 -1.55 -10.06 25.48
C TYR A 84 -1.70 -8.84 26.37
N THR A 85 -1.24 -8.97 27.64
CA THR A 85 -1.27 -7.86 28.58
C THR A 85 0.15 -7.34 28.78
N LEU A 86 0.34 -6.06 28.58
CA LEU A 86 1.64 -5.41 28.72
C LEU A 86 1.66 -4.52 29.95
N THR A 87 2.78 -4.54 30.67
CA THR A 87 3.04 -3.58 31.73
C THR A 87 3.41 -2.22 31.11
N GLU A 88 3.34 -1.15 31.90
CA GLU A 88 3.74 0.17 31.42
C GLU A 88 5.19 0.18 30.94
N ALA A 89 6.09 -0.50 31.65
CA ALA A 89 7.49 -0.60 31.25
C ALA A 89 7.65 -1.30 29.91
N GLN A 90 6.89 -2.38 29.68
CA GLN A 90 6.92 -3.11 28.39
C GLN A 90 6.37 -2.27 27.25
N LYS A 91 5.28 -1.53 27.49
CA LYS A 91 4.71 -0.60 26.51
C LYS A 91 5.72 0.47 26.11
N MET A 92 6.42 1.04 27.09
CA MET A 92 7.45 2.05 26.84
C MET A 92 8.60 1.50 26.01
N LYS A 93 9.05 0.28 26.29
CA LYS A 93 10.11 -0.37 25.51
C LYS A 93 9.70 -0.60 24.06
N ILE A 94 8.46 -1.00 23.83
CA ILE A 94 7.93 -1.20 22.47
C ILE A 94 7.90 0.12 21.72
N ILE A 95 7.41 1.18 22.35
CA ILE A 95 7.36 2.51 21.77
C ILE A 95 8.76 2.99 21.41
N GLU A 96 9.73 2.84 22.31
CA GLU A 96 11.12 3.21 22.03
C GLU A 96 11.70 2.45 20.84
N ALA A 97 11.45 1.14 20.77
CA ALA A 97 11.94 0.31 19.67
C ALA A 97 11.34 0.76 18.34
N VAL A 98 10.05 1.06 18.31
CA VAL A 98 9.36 1.54 17.11
C VAL A 98 9.90 2.90 16.68
N MET A 99 10.13 3.80 17.61
CA MET A 99 10.62 5.15 17.30
C MET A 99 12.07 5.15 16.79
N LYS A 100 12.85 4.10 17.07
CA LYS A 100 14.22 3.96 16.55
C LYS A 100 14.26 3.38 15.15
N ILE A 101 13.17 2.85 14.65
CA ILE A 101 13.08 2.32 13.29
C ILE A 101 12.87 3.48 12.35
N LYS A 102 13.76 3.59 11.36
CA LYS A 102 13.67 4.65 10.35
C LYS A 102 12.84 4.19 9.16
#